data_831a11bc0234728f17b933ae52d8d36e
#
_entry.id   831a11bc0234728f17b933ae52d8d36e
#
_cell.length_a   1.000
_cell.length_b   1.000
_cell.length_c   1.000
_cell.angle_alpha   90.00
_cell.angle_beta   90.00
_cell.angle_gamma   90.00
#
_symmetry.space_group_name_H-M   'P 1'
#
loop_
_entity.id
_entity.type
_entity.pdbx_description
1 polymer ?
#
loop_
_entity_poly.entity_id
_entity_poly.type
_entity_poly.pdbx_seq_one_letter_code
_entity_poly.pdbx_strand_id
1 'polypeptide(L)'
;MLTYSTRRWLAGLGVAGAFVAASASPAIAATEEAPLELGVYFGNTTIAADSAGKVESATIYSSAPVVLRDLTVRYDYRSLADKVTLAEDAETSTECTTPEKGVLLCTAPWEVGLDEWGLAGIFPVVIAPTDSAKDGDTGTVKATLSAAGLEAVSHDATIRVGEGVDLAAGPAAEVSAAPGEKFTSTLTISNAGETVATGASVFFYNDHGIRAEKHYNNCTYVDDQLRSCHFGENLAPGATYGADLSYQLGKDTYAPGSQYGEIVWMTPAEFEDFDAYLDSEGVSAGKPGTDGKLTLAELGTKAGARGYQADTEPENNWSSLEVTVTGKNGTDLEAIGDSASGKKGDRVDVTIGFRNNGPATLDYSRGGSAVTHMSVEIPTNTTVVAAPDFCAPVNGEEWGEWGEPGGRVYGCYPTPFIKAGDQEAADFTLRIDKVVLNDTGTVKINVPCQCDGGFYADLKPANDTAKILVNAATGQGGGQDGGGEGGGDGGGLPVTGQSTGLIAGLGALLLAAGVGGYLVAKRRRTRFVA
;
A
#
# COMPACT_ATOMS: atom_id res chain seq x y z
N MET A 1 -1.55 -2.74 9.77
CA MET A 1 -2.08 -4.00 10.37
C MET A 1 -2.56 -4.90 9.25
N LEU A 2 -1.81 -5.92 8.92
CA LEU A 2 -2.33 -7.03 8.13
C LEU A 2 -3.36 -7.74 9.00
N THR A 3 -4.61 -7.69 8.58
CA THR A 3 -5.70 -8.35 9.29
C THR A 3 -5.45 -9.86 9.35
N TYR A 4 -5.98 -10.53 10.37
CA TYR A 4 -5.98 -11.99 10.62
C TYR A 4 -6.26 -12.89 9.39
N SER A 5 -6.63 -12.34 8.24
CA SER A 5 -6.88 -13.08 7.00
C SER A 5 -5.62 -13.48 6.24
N THR A 6 -4.54 -12.69 6.28
CA THR A 6 -3.27 -13.04 5.64
C THR A 6 -2.51 -14.13 6.39
N ARG A 7 -2.71 -14.25 7.72
CA ARG A 7 -2.20 -15.40 8.49
C ARG A 7 -2.86 -16.75 8.13
N ARG A 8 -3.99 -16.74 7.43
CA ARG A 8 -4.69 -17.98 7.03
C ARG A 8 -4.17 -18.61 5.73
N TRP A 9 -3.40 -17.90 4.93
CA TRP A 9 -2.88 -18.45 3.67
C TRP A 9 -1.67 -19.35 3.86
N LEU A 10 -0.83 -19.11 4.87
CA LEU A 10 0.31 -19.98 5.21
C LEU A 10 -0.07 -21.20 6.06
N ALA A 11 -1.28 -21.24 6.67
CA ALA A 11 -1.74 -22.34 7.53
C ALA A 11 -2.59 -23.40 6.81
N GLY A 12 -2.70 -23.37 5.50
CA GLY A 12 -3.64 -24.18 4.68
C GLY A 12 -3.18 -25.55 4.23
N LEU A 13 -2.16 -26.17 4.83
CA LEU A 13 -1.81 -27.57 4.53
C LEU A 13 -1.44 -28.33 5.82
N GLY A 14 -2.42 -29.11 6.33
CA GLY A 14 -2.08 -30.28 7.12
C GLY A 14 -2.80 -30.49 8.44
N VAL A 15 -3.66 -31.49 8.43
CA VAL A 15 -3.99 -32.46 9.49
C VAL A 15 -5.18 -32.18 10.40
N ALA A 16 -6.27 -32.92 10.10
CA ALA A 16 -7.33 -33.27 11.03
C ALA A 16 -6.82 -34.31 12.04
N GLY A 17 -6.91 -34.01 13.33
CA GLY A 17 -6.57 -34.94 14.42
C GLY A 17 -7.42 -34.68 15.67
N ALA A 18 -8.05 -35.72 16.19
CA ALA A 18 -9.12 -35.81 17.17
C ALA A 18 -8.80 -35.19 18.54
N PHE A 19 -9.82 -34.56 19.16
CA PHE A 19 -9.83 -34.13 20.55
C PHE A 19 -10.06 -35.34 21.49
N VAL A 20 -9.14 -35.50 22.44
CA VAL A 20 -9.39 -36.24 23.69
C VAL A 20 -9.27 -35.26 24.85
N ALA A 21 -10.35 -35.07 25.60
CA ALA A 21 -10.37 -34.25 26.79
C ALA A 21 -9.70 -35.03 27.96
N ALA A 22 -8.66 -34.44 28.55
CA ALA A 22 -8.14 -34.83 29.85
C ALA A 22 -7.89 -33.57 30.70
N SER A 23 -8.56 -33.48 31.83
CA SER A 23 -8.41 -32.45 32.86
C SER A 23 -7.02 -32.56 33.52
N ALA A 24 -6.20 -31.52 33.47
CA ALA A 24 -5.00 -31.36 34.29
C ALA A 24 -4.74 -29.85 34.54
N SER A 25 -4.24 -29.58 35.74
CA SER A 25 -3.91 -28.30 36.38
C SER A 25 -3.16 -27.29 35.50
N PRO A 26 -3.19 -25.96 35.80
CA PRO A 26 -2.53 -24.96 34.96
C PRO A 26 -1.01 -25.06 35.14
N ALA A 27 -0.36 -25.78 34.25
CA ALA A 27 1.04 -25.55 33.96
C ALA A 27 1.07 -24.25 33.13
N ILE A 28 1.92 -23.31 33.53
CA ILE A 28 2.30 -22.16 32.71
C ILE A 28 2.93 -22.77 31.45
N ALA A 29 2.15 -22.87 30.38
CA ALA A 29 2.66 -23.23 29.09
C ALA A 29 3.53 -22.04 28.64
N ALA A 30 4.84 -22.27 28.52
CA ALA A 30 5.66 -21.43 27.68
C ALA A 30 4.98 -21.43 26.30
N THR A 31 4.57 -20.28 25.81
CA THR A 31 4.14 -20.09 24.42
C THR A 31 5.37 -20.43 23.59
N GLU A 32 5.39 -21.62 22.94
CA GLU A 32 6.33 -21.85 21.84
C GLU A 32 6.04 -20.73 20.82
N GLU A 33 7.01 -19.84 20.63
CA GLU A 33 6.98 -18.87 19.54
C GLU A 33 6.80 -19.67 18.26
N ALA A 34 5.78 -19.30 17.47
CA ALA A 34 5.57 -19.94 16.18
C ALA A 34 6.87 -19.80 15.35
N PRO A 35 7.30 -20.86 14.65
CA PRO A 35 8.51 -20.80 13.86
C PRO A 35 8.43 -19.65 12.87
N LEU A 36 9.53 -18.92 12.71
CA LEU A 36 9.64 -17.86 11.72
C LEU A 36 9.52 -18.45 10.31
N GLU A 37 8.55 -17.98 9.55
CA GLU A 37 8.33 -18.37 8.17
C GLU A 37 8.75 -17.24 7.24
N LEU A 38 9.54 -17.56 6.21
CA LEU A 38 9.91 -16.66 5.13
C LEU A 38 9.03 -16.91 3.92
N GLY A 39 8.86 -15.86 3.11
CA GLY A 39 8.25 -15.92 1.78
C GLY A 39 9.08 -15.15 0.78
N VAL A 40 8.97 -15.52 -0.49
CA VAL A 40 9.53 -14.76 -1.62
C VAL A 40 8.51 -14.75 -2.75
N TYR A 41 8.36 -13.60 -3.38
CA TYR A 41 7.61 -13.42 -4.61
C TYR A 41 8.54 -12.84 -5.68
N PHE A 42 8.41 -13.33 -6.92
CA PHE A 42 9.04 -12.77 -8.11
C PHE A 42 7.97 -12.74 -9.21
N GLY A 43 7.80 -11.58 -9.87
CA GLY A 43 6.67 -11.34 -10.76
C GLY A 43 6.71 -12.15 -12.05
N ASN A 44 5.51 -12.55 -12.55
CA ASN A 44 5.39 -12.93 -13.96
C ASN A 44 5.74 -11.72 -14.81
N THR A 45 6.38 -11.94 -15.95
CA THR A 45 6.89 -10.84 -16.78
C THR A 45 6.77 -11.15 -18.25
N THR A 46 6.16 -10.24 -19.00
CA THR A 46 6.16 -10.27 -20.47
C THR A 46 7.14 -9.22 -21.02
N ILE A 47 8.09 -9.65 -21.83
CA ILE A 47 9.12 -8.80 -22.46
C ILE A 47 8.98 -8.82 -23.98
N ALA A 48 9.34 -7.73 -24.66
CA ALA A 48 9.38 -7.69 -26.12
C ALA A 48 10.65 -8.35 -26.67
N ALA A 49 10.52 -9.11 -27.77
CA ALA A 49 11.62 -9.88 -28.36
C ALA A 49 12.80 -9.01 -28.84
N ASP A 50 12.56 -7.74 -29.13
CA ASP A 50 13.52 -6.77 -29.66
C ASP A 50 13.79 -5.60 -28.70
N SER A 51 13.45 -5.75 -27.43
CA SER A 51 13.65 -4.73 -26.39
C SER A 51 14.96 -4.88 -25.62
N ALA A 52 15.28 -3.87 -24.84
CA ALA A 52 16.37 -3.91 -23.86
C ALA A 52 16.06 -4.83 -22.65
N GLY A 53 14.84 -5.34 -22.56
CA GLY A 53 14.33 -6.11 -21.42
C GLY A 53 13.65 -5.23 -20.38
N LYS A 54 13.25 -5.88 -19.27
CA LYS A 54 12.60 -5.23 -18.13
C LYS A 54 13.35 -5.49 -16.84
N VAL A 55 13.29 -4.54 -15.93
CA VAL A 55 13.79 -4.72 -14.56
C VAL A 55 12.69 -5.34 -13.73
N GLU A 56 12.99 -6.45 -13.07
CA GLU A 56 12.15 -7.11 -12.10
C GLU A 56 12.91 -7.30 -10.80
N SER A 57 12.20 -7.32 -9.66
CA SER A 57 12.81 -7.50 -8.36
C SER A 57 12.03 -8.50 -7.51
N ALA A 58 12.72 -9.12 -6.56
CA ALA A 58 12.05 -9.96 -5.59
C ALA A 58 11.39 -9.11 -4.51
N THR A 59 10.25 -9.59 -4.00
CA THR A 59 9.65 -9.13 -2.75
C THR A 59 9.78 -10.25 -1.73
N ILE A 60 10.24 -9.93 -0.52
CA ILE A 60 10.45 -10.89 0.55
C ILE A 60 9.58 -10.57 1.76
N TYR A 61 9.12 -11.61 2.43
CA TYR A 61 8.20 -11.51 3.56
C TYR A 61 8.70 -12.36 4.73
N SER A 62 8.26 -12.01 5.93
CA SER A 62 8.43 -12.83 7.12
C SER A 62 7.18 -12.81 7.99
N SER A 63 6.95 -13.89 8.74
CA SER A 63 5.83 -13.99 9.69
C SER A 63 5.98 -13.12 10.94
N ALA A 64 7.19 -12.59 11.17
CA ALA A 64 7.52 -11.65 12.25
C ALA A 64 8.75 -10.83 11.86
N PRO A 65 8.98 -9.65 12.47
CA PRO A 65 10.19 -8.85 12.25
C PRO A 65 11.47 -9.68 12.47
N VAL A 66 12.42 -9.60 11.53
CA VAL A 66 13.65 -10.38 11.56
C VAL A 66 14.79 -9.65 10.87
N VAL A 67 16.02 -9.87 11.31
CA VAL A 67 17.24 -9.46 10.62
C VAL A 67 17.84 -10.66 9.91
N LEU A 68 17.88 -10.63 8.58
CA LEU A 68 18.42 -11.68 7.72
C LEU A 68 19.91 -11.46 7.48
N ARG A 69 20.69 -12.55 7.61
CA ARG A 69 22.13 -12.58 7.34
C ARG A 69 22.43 -13.53 6.22
N ASP A 70 23.51 -13.27 5.48
CA ASP A 70 23.92 -14.07 4.32
C ASP A 70 22.75 -14.28 3.33
N LEU A 71 21.96 -13.21 3.14
CA LEU A 71 20.78 -13.25 2.30
C LEU A 71 21.16 -13.41 0.84
N THR A 72 20.59 -14.41 0.20
CA THR A 72 20.78 -14.68 -1.23
C THR A 72 19.47 -14.96 -1.92
N VAL A 73 19.36 -14.55 -3.19
CA VAL A 73 18.31 -15.01 -4.11
C VAL A 73 18.96 -15.67 -5.31
N ARG A 74 18.56 -16.92 -5.56
CA ARG A 74 18.99 -17.70 -6.72
C ARG A 74 17.85 -17.73 -7.74
N TYR A 75 18.08 -17.15 -8.90
CA TYR A 75 17.19 -17.18 -10.06
C TYR A 75 17.61 -18.32 -10.99
N ASP A 76 16.79 -19.36 -11.10
CA ASP A 76 17.00 -20.49 -11.98
C ASP A 76 16.08 -20.37 -13.21
N TYR A 77 16.65 -20.04 -14.36
CA TYR A 77 15.96 -19.86 -15.63
C TYR A 77 16.50 -20.78 -16.73
N ARG A 78 17.04 -21.94 -16.36
CA ARG A 78 17.66 -22.89 -17.32
C ARG A 78 16.71 -23.32 -18.43
N SER A 79 15.41 -23.37 -18.18
CA SER A 79 14.39 -23.65 -19.20
C SER A 79 14.31 -22.58 -20.31
N LEU A 80 14.80 -21.38 -20.04
CA LEU A 80 14.77 -20.20 -20.91
C LEU A 80 16.16 -19.67 -21.27
N ALA A 81 17.24 -20.32 -20.84
CA ALA A 81 18.60 -19.79 -20.94
C ALA A 81 19.14 -19.55 -22.37
N ASP A 82 18.43 -20.04 -23.40
CA ASP A 82 18.70 -19.75 -24.80
C ASP A 82 17.84 -18.60 -25.35
N LYS A 83 16.81 -18.17 -24.60
CA LYS A 83 15.80 -17.20 -25.01
C LYS A 83 15.89 -15.89 -24.24
N VAL A 84 16.24 -15.96 -22.97
CA VAL A 84 16.40 -14.78 -22.13
C VAL A 84 17.72 -14.82 -21.37
N THR A 85 18.20 -13.66 -20.99
CA THR A 85 19.29 -13.46 -20.02
C THR A 85 18.75 -12.76 -18.79
N LEU A 86 19.25 -13.14 -17.61
CA LEU A 86 19.09 -12.39 -16.39
C LEU A 86 20.45 -11.80 -16.00
N ALA A 87 20.49 -10.51 -15.75
CA ALA A 87 21.67 -9.80 -15.29
C ALA A 87 21.29 -8.89 -14.11
N GLU A 88 22.26 -8.60 -13.25
CA GLU A 88 22.11 -7.59 -12.21
C GLU A 88 21.75 -6.23 -12.83
N ASP A 89 20.84 -5.51 -12.19
CA ASP A 89 20.59 -4.12 -12.55
C ASP A 89 21.78 -3.26 -12.09
N ALA A 90 22.34 -2.49 -13.03
CA ALA A 90 23.55 -1.69 -12.81
C ALA A 90 23.41 -0.59 -11.73
N GLU A 91 22.20 -0.30 -11.28
CA GLU A 91 21.94 0.73 -10.27
C GLU A 91 21.89 0.17 -8.83
N THR A 92 22.16 -1.13 -8.65
CA THR A 92 22.09 -1.79 -7.34
C THR A 92 23.44 -1.88 -6.65
N SER A 93 23.39 -2.14 -5.34
CA SER A 93 24.55 -2.42 -4.49
C SER A 93 24.65 -3.89 -4.10
N THR A 94 23.81 -4.76 -4.67
CA THR A 94 23.89 -6.22 -4.53
C THR A 94 25.02 -6.79 -5.40
N GLU A 95 25.48 -7.98 -5.08
CA GLU A 95 26.51 -8.68 -5.84
C GLU A 95 25.90 -9.92 -6.51
N CYS A 96 25.83 -9.94 -7.84
CA CYS A 96 25.31 -11.08 -8.57
C CYS A 96 26.41 -11.81 -9.34
N THR A 97 26.34 -13.14 -9.37
CA THR A 97 27.24 -14.02 -10.13
C THR A 97 26.43 -15.01 -10.96
N THR A 98 27.03 -15.49 -12.07
CA THR A 98 26.44 -16.54 -12.92
C THR A 98 27.23 -17.83 -12.76
N PRO A 99 26.89 -18.67 -11.75
CA PRO A 99 27.68 -19.90 -11.46
C PRO A 99 27.56 -20.94 -12.59
N GLU A 100 26.45 -20.95 -13.31
CA GLU A 100 26.22 -21.82 -14.48
C GLU A 100 25.22 -21.15 -15.44
N LYS A 101 25.19 -21.61 -16.70
CA LYS A 101 24.25 -21.08 -17.68
C LYS A 101 22.80 -21.25 -17.21
N GLY A 102 22.03 -20.15 -17.23
CA GLY A 102 20.64 -20.16 -16.81
C GLY A 102 20.43 -20.04 -15.30
N VAL A 103 21.48 -19.65 -14.55
CA VAL A 103 21.38 -19.38 -13.13
C VAL A 103 22.07 -18.06 -12.80
N LEU A 104 21.36 -17.17 -12.14
CA LEU A 104 21.91 -15.97 -11.52
C LEU A 104 21.78 -16.10 -10.01
N LEU A 105 22.86 -15.85 -9.28
CA LEU A 105 22.91 -15.86 -7.82
C LEU A 105 23.29 -14.47 -7.33
N CYS A 106 22.36 -13.83 -6.61
CA CYS A 106 22.57 -12.51 -6.03
C CYS A 106 22.68 -12.60 -4.51
N THR A 107 23.58 -11.83 -3.92
CA THR A 107 23.88 -11.82 -2.48
C THR A 107 23.85 -10.39 -1.96
N ALA A 108 23.22 -10.18 -0.79
CA ALA A 108 23.32 -8.93 -0.07
C ALA A 108 24.57 -8.96 0.82
N PRO A 109 25.54 -8.04 0.63
CA PRO A 109 26.75 -7.97 1.46
C PRO A 109 26.51 -7.36 2.86
N TRP A 110 25.28 -7.00 3.20
CA TRP A 110 24.85 -6.44 4.47
C TRP A 110 23.71 -7.25 5.09
N GLU A 111 23.44 -7.01 6.37
CA GLU A 111 22.25 -7.55 7.04
C GLU A 111 20.98 -6.82 6.55
N VAL A 112 19.92 -7.58 6.28
CA VAL A 112 18.64 -7.06 5.78
C VAL A 112 17.58 -7.19 6.87
N GLY A 113 17.08 -6.05 7.37
CA GLY A 113 15.94 -6.01 8.28
C GLY A 113 14.64 -6.19 7.50
N LEU A 114 13.80 -7.11 7.98
CA LEU A 114 12.40 -7.23 7.54
C LEU A 114 11.51 -6.87 8.70
N ASP A 115 10.54 -6.05 8.44
CA ASP A 115 9.39 -5.81 9.31
C ASP A 115 8.21 -6.72 8.91
N GLU A 116 7.05 -6.50 9.51
CA GLU A 116 5.83 -7.23 9.22
C GLU A 116 5.25 -6.94 7.81
N TRP A 117 5.74 -5.90 7.12
CA TRP A 117 5.31 -5.50 5.78
C TRP A 117 6.12 -6.20 4.68
N GLY A 118 7.24 -6.81 5.04
CA GLY A 118 8.19 -7.35 4.08
C GLY A 118 9.07 -6.26 3.45
N LEU A 119 9.82 -6.65 2.43
CA LEU A 119 10.70 -5.76 1.67
C LEU A 119 10.55 -6.03 0.18
N ALA A 120 10.02 -5.05 -0.55
CA ALA A 120 9.93 -5.08 -2.00
C ALA A 120 11.19 -4.49 -2.65
N GLY A 121 11.43 -4.82 -3.92
CA GLY A 121 12.50 -4.21 -4.70
C GLY A 121 13.90 -4.73 -4.37
N ILE A 122 14.01 -5.89 -3.70
CA ILE A 122 15.31 -6.49 -3.40
C ILE A 122 15.84 -7.32 -4.58
N PHE A 123 17.15 -7.29 -4.78
CA PHE A 123 17.84 -8.00 -5.87
C PHE A 123 17.22 -7.73 -7.26
N PRO A 124 17.11 -6.48 -7.69
CA PRO A 124 16.57 -6.17 -9.00
C PRO A 124 17.49 -6.73 -10.11
N VAL A 125 16.85 -7.34 -11.10
CA VAL A 125 17.50 -7.97 -12.24
C VAL A 125 16.87 -7.52 -13.55
N VAL A 126 17.68 -7.33 -14.56
CA VAL A 126 17.21 -7.09 -15.93
C VAL A 126 16.94 -8.43 -16.59
N ILE A 127 15.70 -8.67 -17.02
CA ILE A 127 15.29 -9.81 -17.84
C ILE A 127 15.29 -9.33 -19.29
N ALA A 128 16.26 -9.75 -20.10
CA ALA A 128 16.40 -9.31 -21.49
C ALA A 128 16.29 -10.47 -22.48
N PRO A 129 15.66 -10.28 -23.67
CA PRO A 129 15.61 -11.27 -24.72
C PRO A 129 17.02 -11.49 -25.30
N THR A 130 17.30 -12.71 -25.77
CA THR A 130 18.47 -13.00 -26.61
C THR A 130 18.12 -12.84 -28.09
N ASP A 131 19.11 -12.80 -28.98
CA ASP A 131 18.91 -12.78 -30.43
C ASP A 131 18.10 -13.99 -30.96
N SER A 132 17.99 -15.06 -30.19
CA SER A 132 17.21 -16.26 -30.54
C SER A 132 15.79 -16.25 -29.96
N ALA A 133 15.43 -15.24 -29.15
CA ALA A 133 14.10 -15.07 -28.61
C ALA A 133 13.09 -14.78 -29.73
N LYS A 134 11.87 -15.27 -29.57
CA LYS A 134 10.77 -15.07 -30.53
C LYS A 134 9.46 -14.88 -29.79
N ASP A 135 8.56 -14.15 -30.41
CA ASP A 135 7.17 -14.08 -29.96
C ASP A 135 6.61 -15.50 -29.72
N GLY A 136 5.99 -15.68 -28.57
CA GLY A 136 5.44 -16.94 -28.09
C GLY A 136 6.41 -17.81 -27.27
N ASP A 137 7.70 -17.48 -27.18
CA ASP A 137 8.61 -18.17 -26.25
C ASP A 137 8.15 -17.92 -24.82
N THR A 138 8.08 -18.99 -24.02
CA THR A 138 7.66 -18.92 -22.61
C THR A 138 8.38 -19.94 -21.75
N GLY A 139 8.53 -19.66 -20.48
CA GLY A 139 9.12 -20.61 -19.52
C GLY A 139 9.11 -20.04 -18.10
N THR A 140 9.79 -20.71 -17.19
CA THR A 140 9.76 -20.42 -15.76
C THR A 140 11.11 -19.93 -15.26
N VAL A 141 11.08 -18.90 -14.42
CA VAL A 141 12.18 -18.50 -13.53
C VAL A 141 11.80 -18.92 -12.12
N LYS A 142 12.62 -19.76 -11.49
CA LYS A 142 12.45 -20.10 -10.08
C LYS A 142 13.34 -19.22 -9.22
N ALA A 143 12.75 -18.31 -8.46
CA ALA A 143 13.43 -17.52 -7.46
C ALA A 143 13.47 -18.31 -6.13
N THR A 144 14.67 -18.51 -5.57
CA THR A 144 14.87 -19.21 -4.29
C THR A 144 15.59 -18.27 -3.34
N LEU A 145 14.91 -17.90 -2.26
CA LEU A 145 15.45 -17.11 -1.16
C LEU A 145 16.12 -18.03 -0.13
N SER A 146 17.32 -17.65 0.31
CA SER A 146 18.02 -18.33 1.39
C SER A 146 18.67 -17.31 2.34
N ALA A 147 18.64 -17.59 3.64
CA ALA A 147 19.31 -16.80 4.67
C ALA A 147 19.89 -17.71 5.75
N ALA A 148 20.91 -17.22 6.47
CA ALA A 148 21.59 -18.02 7.49
C ALA A 148 20.62 -18.50 8.58
N GLY A 149 20.60 -19.82 8.81
CA GLY A 149 19.80 -20.44 9.88
C GLY A 149 18.31 -20.60 9.60
N LEU A 150 17.84 -20.25 8.39
CA LEU A 150 16.44 -20.36 7.98
C LEU A 150 16.28 -21.34 6.81
N GLU A 151 15.09 -21.93 6.69
CA GLU A 151 14.76 -22.81 5.57
C GLU A 151 14.59 -21.98 4.29
N ALA A 152 15.14 -22.47 3.18
CA ALA A 152 15.04 -21.79 1.89
C ALA A 152 13.60 -21.91 1.33
N VAL A 153 13.10 -20.81 0.80
CA VAL A 153 11.77 -20.75 0.18
C VAL A 153 11.88 -20.37 -1.30
N SER A 154 10.89 -20.74 -2.10
CA SER A 154 10.92 -20.51 -3.55
C SER A 154 9.59 -20.07 -4.10
N HIS A 155 9.65 -19.28 -5.19
CA HIS A 155 8.52 -18.90 -6.02
C HIS A 155 8.86 -19.14 -7.49
N ASP A 156 7.89 -19.59 -8.27
CA ASP A 156 8.02 -19.83 -9.71
C ASP A 156 7.28 -18.72 -10.48
N ALA A 157 8.00 -17.92 -11.26
CA ALA A 157 7.47 -16.88 -12.12
C ALA A 157 7.46 -17.32 -13.59
N THR A 158 6.44 -16.95 -14.33
CA THR A 158 6.37 -17.17 -15.79
C THR A 158 6.95 -15.99 -16.53
N ILE A 159 7.92 -16.26 -17.43
CA ILE A 159 8.43 -15.26 -18.36
C ILE A 159 7.90 -15.57 -19.76
N ARG A 160 7.38 -14.54 -20.43
CA ARG A 160 6.87 -14.61 -21.81
C ARG A 160 7.68 -13.66 -22.69
N VAL A 161 7.91 -14.06 -23.91
CA VAL A 161 8.46 -13.18 -24.96
C VAL A 161 7.33 -12.88 -25.93
N GLY A 162 7.06 -11.61 -26.16
CA GLY A 162 6.01 -11.13 -27.04
C GLY A 162 6.54 -10.20 -28.14
N GLU A 163 5.65 -9.84 -29.07
CA GLU A 163 5.91 -8.83 -30.08
C GLU A 163 5.99 -7.44 -29.44
N GLY A 164 6.98 -6.64 -29.80
CA GLY A 164 7.15 -5.27 -29.28
C GLY A 164 6.09 -4.31 -29.81
N VAL A 165 5.49 -3.54 -28.90
CA VAL A 165 4.62 -2.40 -29.19
C VAL A 165 5.08 -1.20 -28.35
N ASP A 166 4.58 -0.01 -28.63
CA ASP A 166 4.87 1.19 -27.85
C ASP A 166 3.54 1.93 -27.60
N LEU A 167 3.00 1.73 -26.40
CA LEU A 167 1.77 2.37 -25.91
C LEU A 167 2.16 3.64 -25.15
N ALA A 168 1.78 4.80 -25.63
CA ALA A 168 2.06 6.07 -24.95
C ALA A 168 0.79 6.70 -24.38
N ALA A 169 0.84 7.09 -23.11
CA ALA A 169 -0.25 7.83 -22.45
C ALA A 169 -0.37 9.25 -23.03
N GLY A 170 -1.60 9.80 -22.97
CA GLY A 170 -1.82 11.19 -23.27
C GLY A 170 -1.26 12.15 -22.21
N PRO A 171 -1.35 13.46 -22.44
CA PRO A 171 -0.88 14.45 -21.48
C PRO A 171 -1.64 14.39 -20.16
N ALA A 172 -1.01 14.85 -19.09
CA ALA A 172 -1.66 15.04 -17.79
C ALA A 172 -2.90 15.95 -17.92
N ALA A 173 -3.95 15.60 -17.18
CA ALA A 173 -5.21 16.35 -17.16
C ALA A 173 -5.32 17.17 -15.87
N GLU A 174 -5.75 18.43 -16.00
CA GLU A 174 -6.02 19.31 -14.86
C GLU A 174 -7.49 19.77 -14.93
N VAL A 175 -8.20 19.58 -13.82
CA VAL A 175 -9.60 19.97 -13.71
C VAL A 175 -9.85 20.66 -12.37
N SER A 176 -11.01 21.30 -12.21
CA SER A 176 -11.43 21.87 -10.93
C SER A 176 -12.86 21.43 -10.64
N ALA A 177 -13.14 21.05 -9.41
CA ALA A 177 -14.47 20.66 -8.94
C ALA A 177 -14.65 20.97 -7.46
N ALA A 178 -15.88 21.23 -7.02
CA ALA A 178 -16.23 21.28 -5.61
C ALA A 178 -16.69 19.89 -5.10
N PRO A 179 -16.65 19.61 -3.79
CA PRO A 179 -17.18 18.37 -3.23
C PRO A 179 -18.62 18.10 -3.70
N GLY A 180 -18.85 16.93 -4.27
CA GLY A 180 -20.12 16.51 -4.84
C GLY A 180 -20.36 16.92 -6.31
N GLU A 181 -19.52 17.74 -6.92
CA GLU A 181 -19.61 18.10 -8.33
C GLU A 181 -19.11 16.99 -9.25
N LYS A 182 -19.68 16.97 -10.46
CA LYS A 182 -19.28 16.06 -11.53
C LYS A 182 -18.28 16.75 -12.43
N PHE A 183 -17.35 15.96 -12.95
CA PHE A 183 -16.38 16.41 -13.93
C PHE A 183 -16.07 15.30 -14.94
N THR A 184 -15.44 15.66 -16.05
CA THR A 184 -15.01 14.71 -17.08
C THR A 184 -13.51 14.84 -17.28
N SER A 185 -12.83 13.70 -17.42
CA SER A 185 -11.44 13.64 -17.85
C SER A 185 -11.32 12.75 -19.08
N THR A 186 -10.59 13.19 -20.08
CA THR A 186 -10.38 12.40 -21.30
C THR A 186 -9.19 11.48 -21.08
N LEU A 187 -9.45 10.18 -21.11
CA LEU A 187 -8.46 9.14 -21.15
C LEU A 187 -7.90 9.04 -22.57
N THR A 188 -6.59 9.13 -22.74
CA THR A 188 -5.94 9.11 -24.07
C THR A 188 -4.80 8.11 -24.10
N ILE A 189 -4.70 7.37 -25.21
CA ILE A 189 -3.61 6.44 -25.52
C ILE A 189 -3.19 6.61 -26.98
N SER A 190 -1.90 6.53 -27.26
CA SER A 190 -1.35 6.43 -28.60
C SER A 190 -0.55 5.13 -28.74
N ASN A 191 -0.57 4.56 -29.93
CA ASN A 191 0.44 3.57 -30.31
C ASN A 191 1.58 4.30 -31.03
N ALA A 192 2.66 4.57 -30.32
CA ALA A 192 3.83 5.29 -30.86
C ALA A 192 4.78 4.38 -31.64
N GLY A 193 4.60 3.05 -31.52
CA GLY A 193 5.40 2.03 -32.21
C GLY A 193 5.03 1.81 -33.67
N GLU A 194 5.69 0.86 -34.30
CA GLU A 194 5.47 0.46 -35.70
C GLU A 194 4.55 -0.76 -35.83
N THR A 195 4.34 -1.48 -34.74
CA THR A 195 3.50 -2.69 -34.65
C THR A 195 2.10 -2.34 -34.13
N VAL A 196 1.08 -3.00 -34.65
CA VAL A 196 -0.30 -2.84 -34.16
C VAL A 196 -0.44 -3.44 -32.78
N ALA A 197 -0.88 -2.67 -31.81
CA ALA A 197 -1.25 -3.19 -30.50
C ALA A 197 -2.64 -3.86 -30.56
N THR A 198 -2.73 -5.11 -30.08
CA THR A 198 -3.95 -5.93 -30.10
C THR A 198 -4.76 -5.78 -28.81
N GLY A 199 -5.19 -4.57 -28.53
CA GLY A 199 -5.85 -4.16 -27.30
C GLY A 199 -4.92 -3.41 -26.37
N ALA A 200 -5.52 -2.84 -25.31
CA ALA A 200 -4.81 -2.19 -24.22
C ALA A 200 -5.60 -2.32 -22.92
N SER A 201 -4.89 -2.33 -21.83
CA SER A 201 -5.46 -2.26 -20.49
C SER A 201 -4.92 -1.02 -19.78
N VAL A 202 -5.72 -0.41 -18.93
CA VAL A 202 -5.30 0.74 -18.13
C VAL A 202 -5.62 0.48 -16.67
N PHE A 203 -4.65 0.73 -15.80
CA PHE A 203 -4.81 0.74 -14.35
C PHE A 203 -4.93 2.16 -13.83
N PHE A 204 -5.76 2.36 -12.82
CA PHE A 204 -6.03 3.64 -12.18
C PHE A 204 -5.68 3.59 -10.70
N TYR A 205 -4.92 4.57 -10.25
CA TYR A 205 -4.62 4.82 -8.86
C TYR A 205 -5.13 6.22 -8.48
N ASN A 206 -6.38 6.28 -8.06
CA ASN A 206 -7.07 7.53 -7.72
C ASN A 206 -7.14 7.73 -6.21
N ASP A 207 -7.02 8.99 -5.76
CA ASP A 207 -7.34 9.38 -4.40
C ASP A 207 -8.82 9.12 -4.08
N HIS A 208 -9.14 8.91 -2.80
CA HIS A 208 -10.47 8.53 -2.33
C HIS A 208 -11.60 9.45 -2.83
N GLY A 209 -11.32 10.74 -2.99
CA GLY A 209 -12.30 11.72 -3.44
C GLY A 209 -12.72 11.58 -4.92
N ILE A 210 -11.90 10.93 -5.77
CA ILE A 210 -12.20 10.76 -7.20
C ILE A 210 -13.03 9.49 -7.39
N ARG A 211 -14.34 9.63 -7.62
CA ARG A 211 -15.30 8.53 -7.76
C ARG A 211 -15.84 8.44 -9.17
N ALA A 212 -16.01 7.22 -9.67
CA ALA A 212 -16.63 6.99 -10.97
C ALA A 212 -18.14 7.32 -10.91
N GLU A 213 -18.63 8.10 -11.87
CA GLU A 213 -20.07 8.34 -12.02
C GLU A 213 -20.75 7.20 -12.80
N LYS A 214 -20.01 6.59 -13.74
CA LYS A 214 -20.47 5.47 -14.55
C LYS A 214 -19.60 4.25 -14.31
N HIS A 215 -20.23 3.09 -14.31
CA HIS A 215 -19.60 1.81 -14.06
C HIS A 215 -19.67 0.91 -15.30
N TYR A 216 -18.72 1.06 -16.22
CA TYR A 216 -18.66 0.33 -17.48
C TYR A 216 -18.33 -1.15 -17.27
N ASN A 217 -18.89 -2.04 -18.10
CA ASN A 217 -18.76 -3.50 -17.95
C ASN A 217 -17.38 -4.07 -18.35
N ASN A 218 -16.57 -3.29 -19.05
CA ASN A 218 -15.16 -3.60 -19.34
C ASN A 218 -14.18 -2.86 -18.41
N CYS A 219 -14.68 -2.30 -17.32
CA CYS A 219 -13.89 -1.70 -16.26
C CYS A 219 -14.22 -2.33 -14.91
N THR A 220 -13.28 -2.30 -13.96
CA THR A 220 -13.46 -2.81 -12.58
C THR A 220 -13.44 -1.67 -11.56
N TYR A 221 -14.15 -1.90 -10.45
CA TYR A 221 -14.39 -0.87 -9.43
C TYR A 221 -14.29 -1.46 -8.03
N VAL A 222 -13.74 -0.68 -7.08
CA VAL A 222 -13.79 -0.93 -5.64
C VAL A 222 -14.36 0.33 -4.98
N ASP A 223 -15.48 0.21 -4.27
CA ASP A 223 -16.13 1.34 -3.56
C ASP A 223 -16.34 2.59 -4.45
N ASP A 224 -16.84 2.42 -5.66
CA ASP A 224 -17.00 3.46 -6.68
C ASP A 224 -15.69 4.07 -7.23
N GLN A 225 -14.53 3.58 -6.81
CA GLN A 225 -13.25 3.94 -7.42
C GLN A 225 -12.96 3.05 -8.61
N LEU A 226 -12.68 3.67 -9.75
CA LEU A 226 -12.23 2.99 -10.96
C LEU A 226 -10.83 2.39 -10.73
N ARG A 227 -10.67 1.10 -11.01
CA ARG A 227 -9.40 0.36 -10.85
C ARG A 227 -8.73 0.01 -12.16
N SER A 228 -9.46 -0.55 -13.10
CA SER A 228 -8.91 -0.88 -14.41
C SER A 228 -9.97 -0.81 -15.50
N CYS A 229 -9.55 -0.65 -16.75
CA CYS A 229 -10.39 -0.86 -17.93
C CYS A 229 -9.62 -1.66 -18.98
N HIS A 230 -10.35 -2.51 -19.72
CA HIS A 230 -9.80 -3.38 -20.75
C HIS A 230 -10.44 -3.08 -22.11
N PHE A 231 -9.63 -2.83 -23.11
CA PHE A 231 -10.02 -2.48 -24.45
C PHE A 231 -9.51 -3.56 -25.42
N GLY A 232 -10.39 -4.17 -26.17
CA GLY A 232 -10.06 -5.18 -27.17
C GLY A 232 -9.93 -4.62 -28.59
N GLU A 233 -9.99 -3.32 -28.74
CA GLU A 233 -9.82 -2.61 -30.01
C GLU A 233 -8.35 -2.64 -30.42
N ASN A 234 -8.05 -2.89 -31.71
CA ASN A 234 -6.69 -2.80 -32.22
C ASN A 234 -6.25 -1.33 -32.33
N LEU A 235 -5.07 -1.03 -31.80
CA LEU A 235 -4.49 0.32 -31.85
C LEU A 235 -3.44 0.37 -32.99
N ALA A 236 -3.74 1.15 -34.01
CA ALA A 236 -2.88 1.25 -35.19
C ALA A 236 -1.59 2.05 -34.91
N PRO A 237 -0.45 1.70 -35.54
CA PRO A 237 0.77 2.50 -35.48
C PRO A 237 0.55 3.97 -35.78
N GLY A 238 1.10 4.85 -34.94
CA GLY A 238 0.98 6.30 -35.09
C GLY A 238 -0.41 6.87 -34.82
N ALA A 239 -1.39 6.04 -34.38
CA ALA A 239 -2.74 6.50 -34.09
C ALA A 239 -2.94 6.81 -32.59
N THR A 240 -3.82 7.77 -32.34
CA THR A 240 -4.23 8.16 -30.98
C THR A 240 -5.70 7.88 -30.77
N TYR A 241 -6.05 7.41 -29.61
CA TYR A 241 -7.39 7.01 -29.22
C TYR A 241 -7.79 7.69 -27.91
N GLY A 242 -9.06 7.93 -27.72
CA GLY A 242 -9.56 8.56 -26.51
C GLY A 242 -10.94 8.08 -26.08
N ALA A 243 -11.21 8.23 -24.79
CA ALA A 243 -12.51 7.99 -24.18
C ALA A 243 -12.75 9.00 -23.05
N ASP A 244 -13.97 9.48 -22.92
CA ASP A 244 -14.34 10.39 -21.84
C ASP A 244 -14.79 9.57 -20.62
N LEU A 245 -14.10 9.79 -19.50
CA LEU A 245 -14.45 9.25 -18.18
C LEU A 245 -15.24 10.28 -17.40
N SER A 246 -16.43 9.89 -16.94
CA SER A 246 -17.25 10.73 -16.06
C SER A 246 -16.96 10.39 -14.61
N TYR A 247 -16.59 11.41 -13.86
CA TYR A 247 -16.30 11.32 -12.42
C TYR A 247 -17.23 12.22 -11.61
N GLN A 248 -17.29 11.93 -10.32
CA GLN A 248 -17.88 12.81 -9.31
C GLN A 248 -16.88 12.95 -8.15
N LEU A 249 -16.60 14.18 -7.73
CA LEU A 249 -15.84 14.40 -6.52
C LEU A 249 -16.69 14.02 -5.30
N GLY A 250 -16.15 13.23 -4.38
CA GLY A 250 -16.83 12.81 -3.16
C GLY A 250 -17.36 14.02 -2.37
N LYS A 251 -18.56 13.92 -1.81
CA LYS A 251 -19.14 15.00 -0.98
C LYS A 251 -18.36 15.25 0.29
N ASP A 252 -17.63 14.23 0.72
CA ASP A 252 -16.77 14.20 1.89
C ASP A 252 -15.31 14.54 1.56
N THR A 253 -14.99 14.99 0.37
CA THR A 253 -13.63 15.42 0.02
C THR A 253 -13.28 16.72 0.73
N TYR A 254 -12.10 16.81 1.35
CA TYR A 254 -11.61 18.03 1.98
C TYR A 254 -11.45 19.17 0.96
N ALA A 255 -11.86 20.39 1.31
CA ALA A 255 -11.78 21.58 0.46
C ALA A 255 -11.44 22.85 1.27
N PRO A 256 -10.57 23.75 0.77
CA PRO A 256 -9.81 23.64 -0.48
C PRO A 256 -8.64 22.65 -0.40
N GLY A 257 -8.26 22.05 -1.53
CA GLY A 257 -7.15 21.10 -1.60
C GLY A 257 -6.94 20.58 -3.02
N SER A 258 -6.29 19.44 -3.14
CA SER A 258 -6.13 18.72 -4.41
C SER A 258 -6.43 17.24 -4.21
N GLN A 259 -6.87 16.59 -5.29
CA GLN A 259 -6.98 15.13 -5.40
C GLN A 259 -6.22 14.69 -6.65
N TYR A 260 -5.54 13.57 -6.55
CA TYR A 260 -4.67 13.08 -7.62
C TYR A 260 -5.14 11.71 -8.11
N GLY A 261 -5.07 11.52 -9.41
CA GLY A 261 -5.20 10.24 -10.07
C GLY A 261 -3.96 9.98 -10.92
N GLU A 262 -3.55 8.73 -10.99
CA GLU A 262 -2.52 8.26 -11.89
C GLU A 262 -3.07 7.12 -12.73
N ILE A 263 -2.63 7.02 -13.96
CA ILE A 263 -2.94 5.95 -14.87
C ILE A 263 -1.68 5.36 -15.45
N VAL A 264 -1.71 4.07 -15.71
CA VAL A 264 -0.68 3.39 -16.49
C VAL A 264 -1.32 2.49 -17.52
N TRP A 265 -0.89 2.64 -18.78
CA TRP A 265 -1.28 1.78 -19.86
C TRP A 265 -0.35 0.56 -19.94
N MET A 266 -0.92 -0.58 -20.30
CA MET A 266 -0.22 -1.84 -20.46
C MET A 266 -0.81 -2.61 -21.64
N THR A 267 -0.04 -3.48 -22.25
CA THR A 267 -0.60 -4.51 -23.11
C THR A 267 -1.47 -5.46 -22.26
N PRO A 268 -2.42 -6.21 -22.87
CA PRO A 268 -3.22 -7.17 -22.12
C PRO A 268 -2.37 -8.22 -21.37
N ALA A 269 -1.22 -8.63 -21.94
CA ALA A 269 -0.34 -9.62 -21.32
C ALA A 269 0.41 -9.06 -20.11
N GLU A 270 0.90 -7.83 -20.20
CA GLU A 270 1.54 -7.14 -19.07
C GLU A 270 0.55 -6.84 -17.95
N PHE A 271 -0.70 -6.52 -18.30
CA PHE A 271 -1.73 -6.33 -17.29
C PHE A 271 -2.06 -7.63 -16.56
N GLU A 272 -2.06 -8.79 -17.25
CA GLU A 272 -2.22 -10.11 -16.62
C GLU A 272 -1.10 -10.38 -15.60
N ASP A 273 0.15 -10.04 -15.94
CA ASP A 273 1.29 -10.17 -15.03
C ASP A 273 1.15 -9.24 -13.81
N PHE A 274 0.73 -7.98 -14.04
CA PHE A 274 0.49 -7.00 -12.98
C PHE A 274 -0.69 -7.38 -12.06
N ASP A 275 -1.77 -7.89 -12.62
CA ASP A 275 -2.94 -8.35 -11.85
C ASP A 275 -2.57 -9.54 -10.95
N ALA A 276 -1.74 -10.47 -11.44
CA ALA A 276 -1.20 -11.57 -10.64
C ALA A 276 -0.33 -11.07 -9.47
N TYR A 277 0.44 -10.00 -9.67
CA TYR A 277 1.18 -9.33 -8.60
C TYR A 277 0.22 -8.71 -7.58
N LEU A 278 -0.78 -7.95 -8.01
CA LEU A 278 -1.78 -7.34 -7.12
C LEU A 278 -2.51 -8.40 -6.28
N ASP A 279 -2.83 -9.54 -6.89
CA ASP A 279 -3.49 -10.67 -6.22
C ASP A 279 -2.58 -11.27 -5.13
N SER A 280 -1.26 -11.38 -5.40
CA SER A 280 -0.28 -11.84 -4.41
C SER A 280 -0.17 -10.91 -3.19
N GLU A 281 -0.37 -9.61 -3.39
CA GLU A 281 -0.41 -8.59 -2.35
C GLU A 281 -1.79 -8.50 -1.65
N GLY A 282 -2.77 -9.31 -2.07
CA GLY A 282 -4.14 -9.28 -1.55
C GLY A 282 -4.93 -8.03 -1.96
N VAL A 283 -4.49 -7.35 -3.04
CA VAL A 283 -5.20 -6.20 -3.61
C VAL A 283 -6.34 -6.68 -4.47
N SER A 284 -7.57 -6.24 -4.16
CA SER A 284 -8.74 -6.61 -4.94
C SER A 284 -8.72 -5.94 -6.32
N ALA A 285 -8.81 -6.73 -7.37
CA ALA A 285 -9.05 -6.23 -8.73
C ALA A 285 -10.39 -5.49 -8.88
N GLY A 286 -11.30 -5.65 -7.91
CA GLY A 286 -12.63 -5.05 -7.93
C GLY A 286 -13.66 -5.88 -8.70
N LYS A 287 -14.81 -5.27 -8.98
CA LYS A 287 -15.93 -5.90 -9.70
C LYS A 287 -16.22 -5.17 -11.00
N PRO A 288 -16.58 -5.88 -12.08
CA PRO A 288 -17.03 -5.25 -13.31
C PRO A 288 -18.26 -4.36 -13.09
N GLY A 289 -18.34 -3.26 -13.84
CA GLY A 289 -19.52 -2.41 -13.88
C GLY A 289 -20.65 -2.97 -14.73
N THR A 290 -21.74 -2.20 -14.85
CA THR A 290 -22.98 -2.62 -15.53
C THR A 290 -23.49 -1.63 -16.58
N ASP A 291 -22.85 -0.47 -16.78
CA ASP A 291 -23.34 0.66 -17.59
C ASP A 291 -22.95 0.59 -19.07
N GLY A 292 -22.90 -0.57 -19.67
CA GLY A 292 -22.46 -0.74 -21.05
C GLY A 292 -20.94 -0.78 -21.17
N LYS A 293 -20.40 -0.63 -22.37
CA LYS A 293 -18.96 -0.71 -22.66
C LYS A 293 -18.35 0.68 -22.84
N LEU A 294 -17.23 0.96 -22.20
CA LEU A 294 -16.38 2.10 -22.55
C LEU A 294 -15.58 1.73 -23.81
N THR A 295 -15.60 2.56 -24.82
CA THR A 295 -14.89 2.32 -26.08
C THR A 295 -13.89 3.42 -26.36
N LEU A 296 -12.72 3.03 -26.86
CA LEU A 296 -11.73 3.97 -27.37
C LEU A 296 -12.16 4.45 -28.77
N ALA A 297 -12.40 5.72 -28.93
CA ALA A 297 -12.64 6.33 -30.23
C ALA A 297 -11.29 6.68 -30.87
N GLU A 298 -11.10 6.25 -32.11
CA GLU A 298 -9.89 6.58 -32.87
C GLU A 298 -9.89 8.07 -33.22
N LEU A 299 -8.76 8.70 -32.95
CA LEU A 299 -8.49 10.08 -33.29
C LEU A 299 -7.57 10.19 -34.54
N GLY A 300 -7.18 9.04 -35.18
CA GLY A 300 -6.34 8.88 -36.40
C GLY A 300 -6.11 7.38 -36.79
N THR A 301 -5.70 6.94 -37.95
CA THR A 301 -5.91 5.59 -38.61
C THR A 301 -4.70 4.63 -38.75
N LYS A 302 -4.72 3.30 -38.62
CA LYS A 302 -5.17 1.97 -39.18
C LYS A 302 -4.38 0.71 -38.71
N ALA A 303 -4.92 -0.52 -38.91
CA ALA A 303 -4.83 -1.77 -38.17
C ALA A 303 -3.98 -2.98 -38.65
N GLY A 304 -3.73 -3.98 -37.77
CA GLY A 304 -3.74 -5.46 -37.77
C GLY A 304 -2.52 -6.29 -37.38
N ALA A 305 -2.56 -7.16 -36.31
CA ALA A 305 -1.91 -8.50 -36.11
C ALA A 305 -2.14 -9.11 -34.72
N ARG A 306 -1.73 -10.36 -34.41
CA ARG A 306 -2.10 -11.12 -33.19
C ARG A 306 -0.90 -11.87 -32.58
N GLY A 307 -0.71 -11.80 -31.24
CA GLY A 307 0.31 -12.52 -30.44
C GLY A 307 0.35 -11.97 -29.01
N TYR A 308 1.19 -12.50 -28.12
CA TYR A 308 1.59 -11.77 -26.90
C TYR A 308 2.31 -10.51 -27.32
N GLN A 309 2.06 -9.45 -26.59
CA GLN A 309 2.72 -8.17 -26.83
C GLN A 309 3.25 -7.60 -25.53
N ALA A 310 4.36 -6.90 -25.61
CA ALA A 310 4.95 -6.17 -24.49
C ALA A 310 5.37 -4.77 -24.96
N ASP A 311 5.28 -3.82 -24.05
CA ASP A 311 5.68 -2.46 -24.31
C ASP A 311 7.21 -2.32 -24.36
N THR A 312 7.71 -1.59 -25.35
CA THR A 312 9.15 -1.36 -25.55
C THR A 312 9.67 -0.09 -24.86
N GLU A 313 8.76 0.83 -24.50
CA GLU A 313 9.06 2.12 -23.87
C GLU A 313 8.11 2.40 -22.67
N PRO A 314 8.05 1.54 -21.65
CA PRO A 314 7.04 1.60 -20.59
C PRO A 314 7.06 2.92 -19.76
N GLU A 315 8.11 3.72 -19.88
CA GLU A 315 8.22 5.02 -19.22
C GLU A 315 7.24 6.07 -19.76
N ASN A 316 6.75 5.92 -21.01
CA ASN A 316 5.79 6.85 -21.62
C ASN A 316 4.32 6.44 -21.42
N ASN A 317 4.07 5.33 -20.73
CA ASN A 317 2.75 4.77 -20.49
C ASN A 317 1.96 5.46 -19.36
N TRP A 318 2.57 6.39 -18.68
CA TRP A 318 2.03 7.04 -17.49
C TRP A 318 1.43 8.40 -17.80
N SER A 319 0.30 8.68 -17.14
CA SER A 319 -0.29 10.02 -17.12
C SER A 319 -0.95 10.29 -15.77
N SER A 320 -1.29 11.52 -15.50
CA SER A 320 -1.91 11.93 -14.25
C SER A 320 -3.16 12.78 -14.46
N LEU A 321 -4.01 12.78 -13.44
CA LEU A 321 -5.16 13.66 -13.28
C LEU A 321 -4.96 14.46 -12.00
N GLU A 322 -4.95 15.78 -12.08
CA GLU A 322 -5.02 16.65 -10.92
C GLU A 322 -6.40 17.32 -10.85
N VAL A 323 -7.07 17.15 -9.72
CA VAL A 323 -8.35 17.80 -9.43
C VAL A 323 -8.14 18.86 -8.37
N THR A 324 -8.12 20.13 -8.74
CA THR A 324 -8.15 21.24 -7.80
C THR A 324 -9.51 21.26 -7.10
N VAL A 325 -9.53 20.96 -5.82
CA VAL A 325 -10.76 20.94 -5.01
C VAL A 325 -11.10 22.35 -4.55
N THR A 326 -12.22 22.87 -5.05
CA THR A 326 -12.69 24.24 -4.73
C THR A 326 -13.76 24.22 -3.64
N GLY A 327 -14.06 25.40 -3.08
CA GLY A 327 -15.10 25.53 -2.06
C GLY A 327 -14.57 25.42 -0.62
N LYS A 328 -15.42 24.94 0.30
CA LYS A 328 -15.08 24.77 1.71
C LYS A 328 -15.74 23.51 2.25
N ASN A 329 -14.93 22.58 2.70
CA ASN A 329 -15.36 21.34 3.35
C ASN A 329 -14.25 20.90 4.31
N GLY A 330 -14.30 21.37 5.56
CA GLY A 330 -13.28 21.09 6.57
C GLY A 330 -13.50 19.79 7.31
N THR A 331 -12.65 19.53 8.26
CA THR A 331 -12.73 18.39 9.18
C THR A 331 -12.72 18.84 10.62
N ASP A 332 -13.29 18.04 11.51
CA ASP A 332 -13.27 18.20 12.96
C ASP A 332 -12.79 16.86 13.56
N LEU A 333 -11.51 16.80 13.93
CA LEU A 333 -10.96 15.67 14.68
C LEU A 333 -11.19 15.91 16.17
N GLU A 334 -11.72 14.93 16.87
CA GLU A 334 -11.99 14.99 18.32
C GLU A 334 -11.15 13.93 19.03
N ALA A 335 -10.36 14.35 20.01
CA ALA A 335 -9.59 13.44 20.85
C ALA A 335 -10.53 12.59 21.75
N ILE A 336 -10.25 11.30 21.84
CA ILE A 336 -10.97 10.34 22.68
C ILE A 336 -10.06 9.94 23.83
N GLY A 337 -10.56 10.13 25.06
CA GLY A 337 -9.93 9.66 26.28
C GLY A 337 -10.63 8.43 26.84
N ASP A 338 -10.07 7.87 27.92
CA ASP A 338 -10.65 6.69 28.58
C ASP A 338 -10.44 6.74 30.10
N SER A 339 -11.08 5.83 30.83
CA SER A 339 -10.93 5.69 32.26
C SER A 339 -10.80 4.24 32.71
N ALA A 340 -9.85 3.96 33.59
CA ALA A 340 -9.63 2.64 34.15
C ALA A 340 -9.54 2.70 35.68
N SER A 341 -9.78 1.59 36.37
CA SER A 341 -9.66 1.50 37.82
C SER A 341 -9.06 0.18 38.26
N GLY A 342 -8.23 0.21 39.28
CA GLY A 342 -7.60 -0.99 39.82
C GLY A 342 -6.81 -0.72 41.09
N LYS A 343 -6.20 -1.78 41.62
CA LYS A 343 -5.33 -1.77 42.81
C LYS A 343 -3.87 -1.61 42.38
N LYS A 344 -3.00 -1.32 43.32
CA LYS A 344 -1.56 -1.33 43.08
C LYS A 344 -1.11 -2.69 42.54
N GLY A 345 -0.40 -2.67 41.41
CA GLY A 345 0.12 -3.87 40.71
C GLY A 345 -0.81 -4.40 39.63
N ASP A 346 -2.09 -3.99 39.61
CA ASP A 346 -3.03 -4.41 38.56
C ASP A 346 -2.62 -3.84 37.21
N ARG A 347 -2.86 -4.61 36.14
CA ARG A 347 -2.80 -4.16 34.76
C ARG A 347 -4.19 -3.78 34.33
N VAL A 348 -4.32 -2.62 33.73
CA VAL A 348 -5.58 -2.08 33.23
C VAL A 348 -5.37 -1.58 31.80
N ASP A 349 -6.35 -1.83 30.95
CA ASP A 349 -6.32 -1.35 29.57
C ASP A 349 -7.05 -0.01 29.49
N VAL A 350 -6.51 0.89 28.64
CA VAL A 350 -7.13 2.14 28.26
C VAL A 350 -7.13 2.24 26.73
N THR A 351 -8.31 2.46 26.17
CA THR A 351 -8.52 2.65 24.73
C THR A 351 -8.74 4.13 24.46
N ILE A 352 -7.73 4.77 23.94
CA ILE A 352 -7.75 6.21 23.58
C ILE A 352 -7.70 6.37 22.07
N GLY A 353 -7.77 7.58 21.55
CA GLY A 353 -7.66 7.80 20.11
C GLY A 353 -8.28 9.10 19.66
N PHE A 354 -8.89 9.06 18.48
CA PHE A 354 -9.62 10.22 17.94
C PHE A 354 -10.75 9.78 17.00
N ARG A 355 -11.68 10.69 16.78
CA ARG A 355 -12.80 10.55 15.84
C ARG A 355 -12.76 11.68 14.84
N ASN A 356 -13.07 11.39 13.59
CA ASN A 356 -13.35 12.40 12.58
C ASN A 356 -14.85 12.72 12.59
N ASN A 357 -15.27 13.81 13.21
CA ASN A 357 -16.66 14.28 13.20
C ASN A 357 -17.08 14.86 11.83
N GLY A 358 -16.16 14.92 10.88
CA GLY A 358 -16.43 15.39 9.53
C GLY A 358 -16.64 16.90 9.43
N PRO A 359 -17.23 17.37 8.34
CA PRO A 359 -17.80 16.61 7.22
C PRO A 359 -16.80 16.00 6.24
N ALA A 360 -15.52 16.39 6.26
CA ALA A 360 -14.54 15.86 5.31
C ALA A 360 -13.85 14.58 5.81
N THR A 361 -13.62 13.65 4.88
CA THR A 361 -12.68 12.53 4.99
C THR A 361 -11.26 13.06 4.82
N LEU A 362 -10.31 12.55 5.60
CA LEU A 362 -8.88 12.83 5.45
C LEU A 362 -8.19 11.64 4.79
N ASP A 363 -7.43 11.93 3.74
CA ASP A 363 -6.69 10.93 2.97
C ASP A 363 -5.27 11.42 2.70
N TYR A 364 -4.30 10.87 3.43
CA TYR A 364 -2.87 11.05 3.25
C TYR A 364 -2.18 9.78 2.74
N SER A 365 -2.99 8.80 2.28
CA SER A 365 -2.50 7.47 1.91
C SER A 365 -1.42 7.51 0.82
N ARG A 366 -1.55 8.40 -0.15
CA ARG A 366 -0.58 8.59 -1.24
C ARG A 366 0.81 9.00 -0.71
N GLY A 367 0.86 9.82 0.33
CA GLY A 367 2.11 10.26 0.96
C GLY A 367 2.60 9.34 2.09
N GLY A 368 1.79 8.36 2.51
CA GLY A 368 2.10 7.47 3.63
C GLY A 368 2.17 8.17 4.99
N SER A 369 1.68 9.42 5.10
CA SER A 369 1.70 10.19 6.35
C SER A 369 0.42 9.96 7.14
N ALA A 370 0.50 9.97 8.48
CA ALA A 370 -0.70 9.92 9.32
C ALA A 370 -1.55 11.18 9.16
N VAL A 371 -2.87 11.06 9.33
CA VAL A 371 -3.82 12.19 9.26
C VAL A 371 -3.68 13.16 10.43
N THR A 372 -3.06 12.73 11.52
CA THR A 372 -2.76 13.55 12.70
C THR A 372 -1.56 13.00 13.45
N HIS A 373 -0.82 13.87 14.12
CA HIS A 373 0.15 13.49 15.14
C HIS A 373 -0.52 13.55 16.51
N MET A 374 -0.47 12.45 17.25
CA MET A 374 -1.06 12.31 18.57
C MET A 374 0.04 12.29 19.64
N SER A 375 -0.12 13.05 20.71
CA SER A 375 0.75 13.04 21.90
C SER A 375 -0.03 12.51 23.09
N VAL A 376 0.48 11.47 23.74
CA VAL A 376 -0.15 10.80 24.87
C VAL A 376 0.72 10.94 26.11
N GLU A 377 0.24 11.69 27.09
CA GLU A 377 0.88 11.78 28.41
C GLU A 377 0.22 10.79 29.37
N ILE A 378 1.02 9.87 29.90
CA ILE A 378 0.57 8.77 30.74
C ILE A 378 0.33 9.25 32.19
N PRO A 379 -0.75 8.80 32.89
CA PRO A 379 -0.98 9.15 34.30
C PRO A 379 0.22 8.84 35.20
N THR A 380 0.59 9.77 36.09
CA THR A 380 1.89 9.79 36.79
C THR A 380 2.18 8.56 37.63
N ASN A 381 1.15 7.93 38.17
CA ASN A 381 1.28 6.77 39.08
C ASN A 381 1.00 5.43 38.36
N THR A 382 1.21 5.40 37.05
CA THR A 382 1.13 4.21 36.21
C THR A 382 2.39 4.04 35.37
N THR A 383 2.62 2.83 34.89
CA THR A 383 3.69 2.52 33.92
C THR A 383 3.08 1.77 32.73
N VAL A 384 3.40 2.20 31.51
CA VAL A 384 3.01 1.48 30.29
C VAL A 384 3.73 0.14 30.26
N VAL A 385 2.98 -0.96 30.09
CA VAL A 385 3.50 -2.32 29.94
C VAL A 385 3.26 -2.89 28.54
N ALA A 386 2.33 -2.26 27.77
CA ALA A 386 2.19 -2.45 26.33
C ALA A 386 1.72 -1.15 25.70
N ALA A 387 2.26 -0.80 24.55
CA ALA A 387 1.90 0.35 23.75
C ALA A 387 1.57 -0.10 22.31
N PRO A 388 0.74 0.67 21.55
CA PRO A 388 0.50 0.41 20.14
C PRO A 388 1.79 0.49 19.32
N ASP A 389 1.89 -0.30 18.25
CA ASP A 389 3.02 -0.36 17.33
C ASP A 389 3.26 0.94 16.52
N PHE A 390 2.25 1.80 16.41
CA PHE A 390 2.34 3.13 15.80
C PHE A 390 2.62 4.26 16.81
N CYS A 391 2.99 3.92 18.04
CA CYS A 391 3.36 4.84 19.11
C CYS A 391 4.78 4.53 19.61
N ALA A 392 5.60 5.56 19.80
CA ALA A 392 6.92 5.45 20.40
C ALA A 392 7.06 6.38 21.61
N PRO A 393 7.80 6.01 22.67
CA PRO A 393 8.07 6.89 23.78
C PRO A 393 8.94 8.06 23.32
N VAL A 394 8.64 9.27 23.84
CA VAL A 394 9.36 10.51 23.50
C VAL A 394 9.94 11.11 24.78
N ASN A 395 11.23 11.43 24.74
CA ASN A 395 11.94 12.11 25.82
C ASN A 395 12.67 13.34 25.27
N GLY A 396 12.01 14.50 25.31
CA GLY A 396 12.49 15.71 24.65
C GLY A 396 12.44 15.58 23.13
N GLU A 397 13.61 15.56 22.47
CA GLU A 397 13.74 15.36 21.02
C GLU A 397 14.08 13.89 20.65
N GLU A 398 14.32 13.03 21.63
CA GLU A 398 14.68 11.63 21.42
C GLU A 398 13.42 10.77 21.35
N TRP A 399 13.34 9.91 20.33
CA TRP A 399 12.31 8.92 20.13
C TRP A 399 12.87 7.53 20.45
N GLY A 400 12.11 6.73 21.23
CA GLY A 400 12.38 5.32 21.42
C GLY A 400 11.86 4.46 20.27
N GLU A 401 11.86 3.14 20.45
CA GLU A 401 11.36 2.19 19.48
C GLU A 401 9.81 2.19 19.42
N TRP A 402 9.27 1.88 18.24
CA TRP A 402 7.82 1.74 18.05
C TRP A 402 7.27 0.58 18.89
N GLY A 403 6.17 0.82 19.61
CA GLY A 403 5.59 -0.14 20.54
C GLY A 403 6.36 -0.32 21.86
N GLU A 404 7.47 0.39 22.09
CA GLU A 404 8.29 0.29 23.30
C GLU A 404 7.50 0.69 24.56
N PRO A 405 7.48 -0.16 25.62
CA PRO A 405 6.82 0.16 26.89
C PRO A 405 7.65 1.09 27.78
N GLY A 406 7.07 1.57 28.88
CA GLY A 406 7.76 2.31 29.94
C GLY A 406 7.88 3.81 29.75
N GLY A 407 7.50 4.35 28.61
CA GLY A 407 7.50 5.79 28.34
C GLY A 407 6.51 6.58 29.22
N ARG A 408 6.79 7.87 29.40
CA ARG A 408 5.88 8.82 30.10
C ARG A 408 5.07 9.65 29.13
N VAL A 409 5.63 9.94 27.98
CA VAL A 409 5.00 10.62 26.85
C VAL A 409 5.22 9.74 25.62
N TYR A 410 4.18 9.57 24.84
CA TYR A 410 4.24 8.86 23.55
C TYR A 410 3.88 9.81 22.43
N GLY A 411 4.62 9.74 21.33
CA GLY A 411 4.24 10.29 20.04
C GLY A 411 3.68 9.16 19.17
N CYS A 412 2.52 9.38 18.54
CA CYS A 412 1.85 8.36 17.74
C CYS A 412 1.46 8.93 16.37
N TYR A 413 1.63 8.10 15.33
CA TYR A 413 1.20 8.36 13.95
C TYR A 413 0.26 7.24 13.49
N PRO A 414 -1.05 7.32 13.83
CA PRO A 414 -1.94 6.15 13.79
C PRO A 414 -2.31 5.70 12.37
N THR A 415 -2.97 6.53 11.58
CA THR A 415 -3.52 6.13 10.28
C THR A 415 -3.33 7.22 9.24
N PRO A 416 -3.05 6.87 7.97
CA PRO A 416 -3.04 7.84 6.87
C PRO A 416 -4.43 8.17 6.31
N PHE A 417 -5.47 7.44 6.75
CA PHE A 417 -6.82 7.59 6.20
C PHE A 417 -7.89 7.45 7.28
N ILE A 418 -8.84 8.41 7.33
CA ILE A 418 -10.00 8.35 8.22
C ILE A 418 -11.23 9.00 7.57
N LYS A 419 -12.30 8.23 7.42
CA LYS A 419 -13.58 8.75 6.87
C LYS A 419 -14.26 9.68 7.87
N ALA A 420 -15.09 10.58 7.35
CA ALA A 420 -16.03 11.34 8.16
C ALA A 420 -16.97 10.38 8.93
N GLY A 421 -17.01 10.51 10.24
CA GLY A 421 -17.78 9.66 11.16
C GLY A 421 -16.99 8.49 11.76
N ASP A 422 -15.84 8.11 11.23
CA ASP A 422 -15.01 7.03 11.74
C ASP A 422 -14.15 7.47 12.93
N GLN A 423 -13.65 6.48 13.67
CA GLN A 423 -12.71 6.67 14.78
C GLN A 423 -11.52 5.73 14.67
N GLU A 424 -10.40 6.18 15.20
CA GLU A 424 -9.16 5.39 15.34
C GLU A 424 -8.85 5.20 16.81
N ALA A 425 -8.46 3.98 17.19
CA ALA A 425 -8.18 3.59 18.57
C ALA A 425 -6.71 3.25 18.78
N ALA A 426 -6.22 3.55 19.97
CA ALA A 426 -4.87 3.25 20.46
C ALA A 426 -4.98 2.58 21.84
N ASP A 427 -4.71 1.29 21.90
CA ASP A 427 -4.83 0.49 23.11
C ASP A 427 -3.52 0.48 23.90
N PHE A 428 -3.52 1.03 25.11
CA PHE A 428 -2.41 0.98 26.05
C PHE A 428 -2.75 0.09 27.22
N THR A 429 -1.83 -0.78 27.65
CA THR A 429 -1.93 -1.48 28.93
C THR A 429 -1.06 -0.78 29.96
N LEU A 430 -1.68 -0.33 31.04
CA LEU A 430 -1.04 0.38 32.14
C LEU A 430 -0.95 -0.51 33.38
N ARG A 431 0.19 -0.56 34.04
CA ARG A 431 0.32 -1.12 35.40
C ARG A 431 0.15 0.03 36.42
N ILE A 432 -0.70 -0.16 37.43
CA ILE A 432 -0.91 0.81 38.51
C ILE A 432 0.21 0.67 39.55
N ASP A 433 1.10 1.65 39.63
CA ASP A 433 2.23 1.64 40.58
C ASP A 433 1.81 2.15 41.96
N LYS A 434 0.87 3.10 41.98
CA LYS A 434 0.29 3.64 43.21
C LYS A 434 -1.17 4.01 42.97
N VAL A 435 -2.05 3.68 43.92
CA VAL A 435 -3.44 4.10 43.89
C VAL A 435 -3.55 5.57 44.29
N VAL A 436 -3.87 6.42 43.33
CA VAL A 436 -4.13 7.86 43.51
C VAL A 436 -5.48 8.13 42.85
N LEU A 437 -6.38 8.80 43.58
CA LEU A 437 -7.68 9.18 43.01
C LEU A 437 -7.52 10.25 41.93
N ASN A 438 -8.22 10.06 40.82
CA ASN A 438 -8.19 10.97 39.66
C ASN A 438 -6.79 11.18 39.09
N ASP A 439 -5.93 10.14 39.09
CA ASP A 439 -4.66 10.19 38.41
C ASP A 439 -4.90 10.40 36.91
N THR A 440 -4.37 11.49 36.37
CA THR A 440 -4.76 12.01 35.06
C THR A 440 -3.58 12.02 34.11
N GLY A 441 -3.76 11.46 32.94
CA GLY A 441 -2.98 11.67 31.73
C GLY A 441 -3.77 12.46 30.69
N THR A 442 -3.16 12.74 29.55
CA THR A 442 -3.79 13.49 28.46
C THR A 442 -3.53 12.86 27.10
N VAL A 443 -4.49 12.96 26.22
CA VAL A 443 -4.37 12.69 24.78
C VAL A 443 -4.53 14.02 24.07
N LYS A 444 -3.59 14.38 23.21
CA LYS A 444 -3.67 15.54 22.32
C LYS A 444 -3.48 15.08 20.90
N ILE A 445 -4.29 15.58 20.00
CA ILE A 445 -4.19 15.36 18.55
C ILE A 445 -3.83 16.69 17.87
N ASN A 446 -3.61 16.65 16.55
CA ASN A 446 -3.19 17.80 15.76
C ASN A 446 -1.95 18.52 16.34
N VAL A 447 -1.09 17.75 17.02
CA VAL A 447 0.17 18.27 17.57
C VAL A 447 1.08 18.65 16.41
N PRO A 448 1.65 19.88 16.38
CA PRO A 448 2.54 20.28 15.31
C PRO A 448 3.68 19.28 15.10
N CYS A 449 3.93 18.90 13.86
CA CYS A 449 5.06 18.06 13.46
C CYS A 449 6.03 18.86 12.57
N GLN A 450 7.25 18.37 12.41
CA GLN A 450 8.22 18.87 11.40
C GLN A 450 7.98 18.20 10.04
N CYS A 451 6.70 18.03 9.65
CA CYS A 451 6.29 17.42 8.41
C CYS A 451 6.02 18.47 7.34
N ASP A 452 6.35 18.17 6.08
CA ASP A 452 6.09 19.06 4.96
C ASP A 452 4.58 19.28 4.78
N GLY A 453 4.15 20.55 4.78
CA GLY A 453 2.76 20.94 4.59
C GLY A 453 1.88 20.91 5.85
N GLY A 454 2.30 20.29 6.95
CA GLY A 454 1.51 20.20 8.20
C GLY A 454 0.21 19.41 8.05
N PHE A 455 -0.67 19.53 9.04
CA PHE A 455 -2.01 18.96 9.01
C PHE A 455 -3.05 19.97 8.53
N TYR A 456 -4.17 19.47 8.00
CA TYR A 456 -5.32 20.31 7.67
C TYR A 456 -5.85 21.03 8.92
N ALA A 457 -6.34 22.24 8.72
CA ALA A 457 -6.90 23.03 9.80
C ALA A 457 -8.16 22.35 10.38
N ASP A 458 -8.15 22.14 11.69
CA ASP A 458 -9.29 21.59 12.41
C ASP A 458 -10.39 22.64 12.60
N LEU A 459 -11.67 22.24 12.44
CA LEU A 459 -12.82 23.14 12.59
C LEU A 459 -13.11 23.48 14.06
N LYS A 460 -12.71 22.62 15.02
CA LYS A 460 -12.94 22.82 16.45
C LYS A 460 -11.73 22.43 17.31
N PRO A 461 -10.63 23.17 17.26
CA PRO A 461 -9.41 22.84 18.02
C PRO A 461 -9.60 22.70 19.54
N ALA A 462 -10.76 23.10 20.06
CA ALA A 462 -11.06 22.99 21.48
C ALA A 462 -11.31 21.55 21.96
N ASN A 463 -11.63 20.61 21.06
CA ASN A 463 -11.83 19.18 21.36
C ASN A 463 -10.60 18.31 20.99
N ASP A 464 -9.47 18.90 20.62
CA ASP A 464 -8.21 18.21 20.31
C ASP A 464 -7.52 17.60 21.54
N THR A 465 -8.14 17.70 22.72
CA THR A 465 -7.56 17.19 23.97
C THR A 465 -8.58 16.44 24.80
N ALA A 466 -8.22 15.22 25.21
CA ALA A 466 -9.02 14.37 26.09
C ALA A 466 -8.18 13.90 27.29
N LYS A 467 -8.83 13.31 28.31
CA LYS A 467 -8.18 12.82 29.52
C LYS A 467 -8.12 11.31 29.57
N ILE A 468 -7.00 10.80 30.12
CA ILE A 468 -6.88 9.43 30.60
C ILE A 468 -7.06 9.49 32.13
N LEU A 469 -8.08 8.84 32.68
CA LEU A 469 -8.34 8.85 34.12
C LEU A 469 -8.10 7.48 34.72
N VAL A 470 -7.24 7.40 35.73
CA VAL A 470 -7.05 6.18 36.52
C VAL A 470 -7.55 6.39 37.93
N ASN A 471 -8.38 5.43 38.40
CA ASN A 471 -9.05 5.49 39.69
C ASN A 471 -9.89 6.77 39.88
N ALA A 472 -10.80 7.04 38.96
CA ALA A 472 -11.76 8.14 39.06
C ALA A 472 -12.54 8.08 40.39
N ALA A 473 -12.73 9.22 41.07
CA ALA A 473 -13.59 9.30 42.24
C ALA A 473 -15.02 8.95 41.82
N THR A 474 -15.72 8.17 42.68
CA THR A 474 -17.12 7.80 42.45
C THR A 474 -17.99 9.05 42.30
N GLY A 475 -18.42 9.35 41.07
CA GLY A 475 -19.19 10.55 40.69
C GLY A 475 -18.63 11.36 39.56
N GLN A 476 -17.38 11.10 39.15
CA GLN A 476 -16.76 11.66 37.94
C GLN A 476 -16.50 10.56 36.91
N GLY A 477 -17.57 9.95 36.40
CA GLY A 477 -17.48 9.20 35.14
C GLY A 477 -16.99 10.16 34.06
N GLY A 478 -16.01 9.76 33.26
CA GLY A 478 -15.54 10.50 32.08
C GLY A 478 -16.69 10.66 31.09
N GLY A 479 -17.54 11.65 31.34
CA GLY A 479 -18.62 12.03 30.47
C GLY A 479 -18.21 13.27 29.73
N GLN A 480 -18.24 13.20 28.41
CA GLN A 480 -18.34 14.36 27.55
C GLN A 480 -19.44 15.29 28.07
N ASP A 481 -19.10 16.55 28.37
CA ASP A 481 -20.07 17.63 28.39
C ASP A 481 -20.43 18.00 26.94
N GLY A 482 -21.39 17.24 26.40
CA GLY A 482 -22.01 17.52 25.11
C GLY A 482 -23.39 16.87 25.09
N GLY A 483 -24.44 17.65 25.39
CA GLY A 483 -25.79 17.17 25.56
C GLY A 483 -26.40 16.53 24.31
N GLY A 484 -27.04 15.40 24.50
CA GLY A 484 -27.90 14.72 23.52
C GLY A 484 -28.45 13.43 24.11
N GLU A 485 -29.70 13.44 24.55
CA GLU A 485 -30.45 12.26 25.01
C GLU A 485 -30.61 11.21 23.91
N GLY A 486 -30.36 9.93 24.23
CA GLY A 486 -30.79 8.80 23.41
C GLY A 486 -30.16 7.50 23.85
N GLY A 487 -30.91 6.71 24.64
CA GLY A 487 -30.50 5.39 25.10
C GLY A 487 -30.50 4.34 23.98
N GLY A 488 -29.71 3.28 24.17
CA GLY A 488 -29.82 2.05 23.39
C GLY A 488 -28.57 1.18 23.45
N ASP A 489 -28.71 0.07 24.08
CA ASP A 489 -28.06 -1.25 24.05
C ASP A 489 -26.68 -1.44 23.44
N GLY A 490 -25.81 -2.08 24.25
CA GLY A 490 -24.47 -2.53 23.89
C GLY A 490 -24.43 -3.47 22.69
N GLY A 491 -23.74 -3.02 21.64
CA GLY A 491 -23.35 -3.82 20.50
C GLY A 491 -21.88 -3.59 20.22
N GLY A 492 -21.08 -4.67 20.23
CA GLY A 492 -19.67 -4.62 19.91
C GLY A 492 -19.42 -3.99 18.55
N LEU A 493 -18.44 -3.10 18.48
CA LEU A 493 -18.05 -2.33 17.29
C LEU A 493 -17.48 -3.25 16.21
N PRO A 494 -17.86 -3.07 14.93
CA PRO A 494 -17.18 -3.73 13.83
C PRO A 494 -15.81 -3.08 13.61
N VAL A 495 -14.76 -3.90 13.75
CA VAL A 495 -13.40 -3.53 13.41
C VAL A 495 -13.29 -3.48 11.89
N THR A 496 -13.38 -2.31 11.31
CA THR A 496 -13.11 -2.08 9.88
C THR A 496 -11.71 -1.47 9.70
N GLY A 497 -10.69 -2.29 9.94
CA GLY A 497 -9.32 -1.95 9.55
C GLY A 497 -9.09 -2.36 8.10
N GLN A 498 -9.08 -1.43 7.18
CA GLN A 498 -8.53 -1.68 5.85
C GLN A 498 -7.00 -1.56 5.90
N SER A 499 -6.34 -2.51 5.23
CA SER A 499 -4.90 -2.74 5.25
C SER A 499 -4.08 -1.56 4.71
N THR A 500 -3.49 -0.79 5.60
CA THR A 500 -2.56 0.31 5.28
C THR A 500 -1.31 -0.17 4.53
N GLY A 501 -0.89 -1.43 4.74
CA GLY A 501 0.25 -2.05 4.03
C GLY A 501 0.07 -2.18 2.52
N LEU A 502 -1.17 -2.30 2.05
CA LEU A 502 -1.49 -2.34 0.62
C LEU A 502 -1.19 -1.03 -0.11
N ILE A 503 -1.44 0.08 0.56
CA ILE A 503 -1.25 1.42 0.00
C ILE A 503 0.24 1.76 -0.03
N ALA A 504 1.00 1.35 1.00
CA ALA A 504 2.45 1.54 1.06
C ALA A 504 3.19 0.71 0.00
N GLY A 505 2.76 -0.54 -0.26
CA GLY A 505 3.35 -1.40 -1.29
C GLY A 505 3.14 -0.87 -2.71
N LEU A 506 1.91 -0.46 -3.03
CA LEU A 506 1.60 0.19 -4.32
C LEU A 506 2.33 1.52 -4.49
N GLY A 507 2.39 2.34 -3.43
CA GLY A 507 3.13 3.59 -3.43
C GLY A 507 4.63 3.40 -3.63
N ALA A 508 5.24 2.35 -3.05
CA ALA A 508 6.65 2.03 -3.25
C ALA A 508 6.96 1.58 -4.68
N LEU A 509 6.09 0.82 -5.32
CA LEU A 509 6.21 0.42 -6.73
C LEU A 509 6.08 1.62 -7.67
N LEU A 510 5.08 2.47 -7.43
CA LEU A 510 4.87 3.69 -8.19
C LEU A 510 6.02 4.68 -7.98
N LEU A 511 6.58 4.75 -6.75
CA LEU A 511 7.77 5.55 -6.45
C LEU A 511 9.04 4.96 -7.08
N ALA A 512 9.21 3.65 -7.12
CA ALA A 512 10.36 3.02 -7.78
C ALA A 512 10.33 3.27 -9.29
N ALA A 513 9.17 3.13 -9.93
CA ALA A 513 8.98 3.48 -11.34
C ALA A 513 9.10 5.00 -11.58
N GLY A 514 8.53 5.83 -10.71
CA GLY A 514 8.58 7.30 -10.80
C GLY A 514 9.96 7.88 -10.50
N VAL A 515 10.73 7.32 -9.56
CA VAL A 515 12.11 7.74 -9.26
C VAL A 515 13.05 7.33 -10.39
N GLY A 516 12.86 6.13 -10.98
CA GLY A 516 13.59 5.72 -12.19
C GLY A 516 13.35 6.70 -13.34
N GLY A 517 12.09 7.00 -13.65
CA GLY A 517 11.72 7.99 -14.68
C GLY A 517 12.24 9.41 -14.39
N TYR A 518 12.19 9.86 -13.12
CA TYR A 518 12.73 11.17 -12.72
C TYR A 518 14.26 11.26 -12.87
N LEU A 519 15.00 10.21 -12.50
CA LEU A 519 16.47 10.18 -12.62
C LEU A 519 16.92 10.15 -14.08
N VAL A 520 16.21 9.41 -14.94
CA VAL A 520 16.44 9.38 -16.39
C VAL A 520 16.12 10.73 -17.03
N ALA A 521 14.98 11.34 -16.68
CA ALA A 521 14.62 12.68 -17.16
C ALA A 521 15.61 13.75 -16.71
N LYS A 522 16.13 13.66 -15.48
CA LYS A 522 17.18 14.56 -14.97
C LYS A 522 18.50 14.38 -15.71
N ARG A 523 18.91 13.15 -16.04
CA ARG A 523 20.12 12.87 -16.86
C ARG A 523 19.99 13.42 -18.30
N ARG A 524 18.82 13.36 -18.91
CA ARG A 524 18.57 13.93 -20.25
C ARG A 524 18.69 15.46 -20.25
N ARG A 525 18.22 16.15 -19.19
CA ARG A 525 18.34 17.62 -19.07
C ARG A 525 19.77 18.12 -18.91
N THR A 526 20.68 17.33 -18.33
CA THR A 526 22.09 17.71 -18.17
C THR A 526 22.96 17.52 -19.43
N ARG A 527 22.43 16.90 -20.50
CA ARG A 527 23.15 16.72 -21.77
C ARG A 527 22.90 17.82 -22.82
N PHE A 528 22.07 18.81 -22.55
CA PHE A 528 21.73 19.90 -23.47
C PHE A 528 22.35 21.27 -23.12
N VAL A 529 23.41 21.30 -22.29
CA VAL A 529 24.21 22.51 -22.05
C VAL A 529 25.68 22.12 -22.17
N ALA A 530 26.18 22.07 -23.40
CA ALA A 530 27.56 22.26 -23.77
C ALA A 530 27.63 22.64 -25.29
#